data_078d086182a13084ff40b5ad48e65f14
#
_entry.id   078d086182a13084ff40b5ad48e65f14
#
_cell.length_a   1.000
_cell.length_b   1.000
_cell.length_c   1.000
_cell.angle_alpha   90.00
_cell.angle_beta   90.00
_cell.angle_gamma   90.00
#
_symmetry.space_group_name_H-M   'P 1'
#
loop_
_entity.id
_entity.type
_entity.pdbx_description
1 polymer ?
#
loop_
_entity_poly.entity_id
_entity_poly.type
_entity_poly.pdbx_seq_one_letter_code
_entity_poly.pdbx_strand_id
1 'polypeptide(L)' 'MNIQERVKNIICDQLAVEADKVTETASFIDDLGADSLDIVELVMTMEEEFELDIPDEDAEKMKTVGDVINYIKTKKGA' A
#
# COMPACT_ATOMS: atom_id res chain seq x y z
N MET A 1 11.53 11.79 3.12
CA MET A 1 10.97 10.76 2.24
C MET A 1 9.62 11.20 1.69
N ASN A 2 9.39 10.99 0.40
CA ASN A 2 8.08 11.30 -0.16
C ASN A 2 7.10 10.13 0.09
N ILE A 3 5.83 10.34 -0.24
CA ILE A 3 4.79 9.34 -0.02
C ILE A 3 5.10 8.03 -0.73
N GLN A 4 5.56 8.11 -1.97
CA GLN A 4 5.86 6.92 -2.76
C GLN A 4 6.92 6.06 -2.09
N GLU A 5 7.99 6.65 -1.60
CA GLU A 5 9.06 5.92 -0.92
C GLU A 5 8.59 5.32 0.40
N ARG A 6 7.78 6.07 1.15
CA ARG A 6 7.24 5.57 2.42
C ARG A 6 6.33 4.37 2.20
N VAL A 7 5.47 4.44 1.20
CA VAL A 7 4.58 3.32 0.85
C VAL A 7 5.41 2.10 0.47
N LYS A 8 6.40 2.27 -0.38
CA LYS A 8 7.26 1.16 -0.79
C LYS A 8 7.98 0.51 0.39
N ASN A 9 8.51 1.31 1.29
CA ASN A 9 9.20 0.79 2.47
C ASN A 9 8.26 -0.01 3.37
N ILE A 10 7.05 0.48 3.56
CA ILE A 10 6.05 -0.22 4.36
C ILE A 10 5.71 -1.57 3.72
N ILE A 11 5.50 -1.58 2.42
CA ILE A 11 5.17 -2.81 1.70
C ILE A 11 6.31 -3.83 1.80
N CYS A 12 7.54 -3.39 1.61
CA CYS A 12 8.71 -4.26 1.74
C CYS A 12 8.78 -4.91 3.11
N ASP A 13 8.55 -4.12 4.15
CA ASP A 13 8.61 -4.62 5.54
C ASP A 13 7.46 -5.57 5.83
N GLN A 14 6.24 -5.22 5.43
CA GLN A 14 5.05 -6.00 5.75
C GLN A 14 5.00 -7.34 4.99
N LEU A 15 5.38 -7.32 3.73
CA LEU A 15 5.28 -8.49 2.87
C LEU A 15 6.62 -9.23 2.71
N ALA A 16 7.68 -8.71 3.31
CA ALA A 16 9.03 -9.29 3.22
C ALA A 16 9.47 -9.49 1.76
N VAL A 17 9.23 -8.48 0.93
CA VAL A 17 9.63 -8.50 -0.48
C VAL A 17 10.71 -7.47 -0.74
N GLU A 18 11.48 -7.67 -1.80
CA GLU A 18 12.53 -6.73 -2.18
C GLU A 18 11.94 -5.48 -2.84
N ALA A 19 12.63 -4.35 -2.65
CA ALA A 19 12.16 -3.06 -3.15
C ALA A 19 11.98 -3.04 -4.68
N ASP A 20 12.80 -3.77 -5.42
CA ASP A 20 12.69 -3.80 -6.88
C ASP A 20 11.44 -4.55 -7.37
N LYS A 21 10.81 -5.32 -6.51
CA LYS A 21 9.53 -5.98 -6.81
C LYS A 21 8.34 -5.05 -6.60
N VAL A 22 8.52 -3.99 -5.83
CA VAL A 22 7.44 -3.07 -5.46
C VAL A 22 7.39 -1.94 -6.49
N THR A 23 6.78 -2.24 -7.63
CA THR A 23 6.57 -1.26 -8.70
C THR A 23 5.13 -0.76 -8.67
N GLU A 24 4.85 0.35 -9.31
CA GLU A 24 3.49 0.92 -9.32
C GLU A 24 2.46 -0.02 -9.91
N THR A 25 2.84 -0.84 -10.86
CA THR A 25 1.94 -1.79 -11.52
C THR A 25 1.86 -3.14 -10.81
N ALA A 26 2.67 -3.35 -9.78
CA ALA A 26 2.68 -4.62 -9.07
C ALA A 26 1.36 -4.85 -8.34
N SER A 27 0.77 -6.02 -8.56
CA SER A 27 -0.43 -6.45 -7.84
C SER A 27 -0.01 -7.06 -6.50
N PHE A 28 -0.70 -6.70 -5.44
CA PHE A 28 -0.39 -7.25 -4.11
C PHE A 28 -0.53 -8.77 -4.09
N ILE A 29 -1.57 -9.28 -4.70
CA ILE A 29 -1.85 -10.72 -4.68
C ILE A 29 -1.02 -11.45 -5.73
N ASP A 30 -1.05 -10.98 -6.97
CA ASP A 30 -0.43 -11.69 -8.09
C ASP A 30 1.08 -11.55 -8.14
N ASP A 31 1.58 -10.35 -7.85
CA ASP A 31 3.02 -10.06 -7.99
C ASP A 31 3.78 -10.16 -6.68
N LEU A 32 3.15 -9.74 -5.59
CA LEU A 32 3.81 -9.70 -4.27
C LEU A 32 3.42 -10.85 -3.35
N GLY A 33 2.49 -11.69 -3.78
CA GLY A 33 2.11 -12.87 -3.02
C GLY A 33 1.35 -12.61 -1.73
N ALA A 34 0.71 -11.45 -1.61
CA ALA A 34 -0.08 -11.13 -0.42
C ALA A 34 -1.42 -11.83 -0.46
N ASP A 35 -1.92 -12.22 0.71
CA ASP A 35 -3.29 -12.71 0.82
C ASP A 35 -4.18 -11.62 1.42
N SER A 36 -5.47 -11.93 1.64
CA SER A 36 -6.43 -10.96 2.15
C SER A 36 -6.04 -10.40 3.51
N LEU A 37 -5.50 -11.24 4.38
CA LEU A 37 -5.08 -10.82 5.71
C LEU A 37 -3.89 -9.89 5.63
N ASP A 38 -2.93 -10.18 4.76
CA ASP A 38 -1.78 -9.31 4.55
C ASP A 38 -2.23 -7.92 4.09
N ILE A 39 -3.22 -7.87 3.20
CA ILE A 39 -3.75 -6.60 2.70
C ILE A 39 -4.41 -5.81 3.82
N VAL A 40 -5.18 -6.47 4.68
CA VAL A 40 -5.82 -5.81 5.82
C VAL A 40 -4.77 -5.20 6.75
N GLU A 41 -3.73 -5.95 7.07
CA GLU A 41 -2.65 -5.46 7.93
C GLU A 41 -1.91 -4.30 7.28
N LEU A 42 -1.68 -4.39 5.98
CA LEU A 42 -1.00 -3.35 5.23
C LEU A 42 -1.80 -2.05 5.25
N VAL A 43 -3.12 -2.15 5.04
CA VAL A 43 -4.02 -0.99 5.09
C VAL A 43 -3.98 -0.34 6.47
N MET A 44 -4.02 -1.15 7.53
CA MET A 44 -3.96 -0.63 8.90
C MET A 44 -2.65 0.11 9.16
N THR A 45 -1.55 -0.44 8.68
CA THR A 45 -0.24 0.21 8.83
C THR A 45 -0.22 1.54 8.09
N MET A 46 -0.78 1.59 6.89
CA MET A 46 -0.87 2.83 6.12
C MET A 46 -1.70 3.89 6.84
N GLU A 47 -2.82 3.48 7.45
CA GLU A 47 -3.65 4.40 8.22
C GLU A 47 -2.87 5.03 9.37
N GLU A 48 -2.10 4.23 10.08
CA GLU A 48 -1.28 4.73 11.18
C GLU A 48 -0.15 5.62 10.72
N GLU A 49 0.56 5.20 9.68
CA GLU A 49 1.74 5.94 9.19
C GLU A 49 1.37 7.29 8.59
N PHE A 50 0.25 7.36 7.90
CA PHE A 50 -0.16 8.59 7.22
C PHE A 50 -1.28 9.32 7.95
N GLU A 51 -1.71 8.81 9.10
CA GLU A 51 -2.74 9.43 9.94
C GLU A 51 -4.01 9.74 9.15
N LEU A 52 -4.54 8.73 8.46
CA LEU A 52 -5.77 8.86 7.71
C LEU A 52 -6.62 7.61 7.85
N ASP A 53 -7.90 7.73 7.49
CA ASP A 53 -8.83 6.60 7.51
C ASP A 53 -9.01 6.06 6.10
N ILE A 54 -8.94 4.74 5.98
CA ILE A 54 -9.18 4.04 4.71
C ILE A 54 -10.37 3.12 4.91
N PRO A 55 -11.56 3.50 4.44
CA PRO A 55 -12.74 2.63 4.56
C PRO A 55 -12.51 1.30 3.83
N ASP A 56 -13.17 0.25 4.29
CA ASP A 56 -13.02 -1.09 3.71
C ASP A 56 -13.34 -1.09 2.21
N GLU A 57 -14.37 -0.35 1.80
CA GLU A 57 -14.73 -0.31 0.39
C GLU A 57 -13.64 0.34 -0.48
N ASP A 58 -12.91 1.29 0.08
CA ASP A 58 -11.78 1.90 -0.63
C ASP A 58 -10.58 0.94 -0.65
N ALA A 59 -10.36 0.23 0.46
CA ALA A 59 -9.28 -0.75 0.53
C ALA A 59 -9.46 -1.87 -0.50
N GLU A 60 -10.69 -2.27 -0.75
CA GLU A 60 -11.00 -3.30 -1.74
C GLU A 60 -10.62 -2.89 -3.16
N LYS A 61 -10.56 -1.58 -3.42
CA LYS A 61 -10.21 -1.06 -4.75
C LYS A 61 -8.71 -0.93 -4.93
N MET A 62 -7.94 -1.03 -3.85
CA MET A 62 -6.49 -0.88 -3.90
C MET A 62 -5.84 -2.23 -4.19
N LYS A 63 -5.71 -2.55 -5.47
CA LYS A 63 -5.18 -3.83 -5.92
C LYS A 63 -3.71 -3.78 -6.27
N THR A 64 -3.19 -2.61 -6.61
CA THR A 64 -1.79 -2.43 -6.97
C THR A 64 -1.13 -1.41 -6.06
N VAL A 65 0.21 -1.41 -6.09
CA VAL A 65 1.01 -0.43 -5.35
C VAL A 65 0.63 1.00 -5.77
N GLY A 66 0.47 1.21 -7.07
CA GLY A 66 0.08 2.53 -7.59
C GLY A 66 -1.27 3.00 -7.07
N ASP A 67 -2.21 2.09 -6.90
CA ASP A 67 -3.53 2.43 -6.35
C ASP A 67 -3.41 2.99 -4.94
N VAL A 68 -2.57 2.38 -4.11
CA VAL A 68 -2.33 2.83 -2.74
C VAL A 68 -1.65 4.19 -2.73
N ILE A 69 -0.62 4.35 -3.55
CA ILE A 69 0.11 5.62 -3.63
C ILE A 69 -0.82 6.76 -4.04
N ASN A 70 -1.63 6.54 -5.07
CA ASN A 70 -2.57 7.54 -5.56
C ASN A 70 -3.63 7.89 -4.52
N TYR A 71 -4.13 6.88 -3.82
CA TYR A 71 -5.12 7.09 -2.76
C TYR A 71 -4.56 7.99 -1.67
N ILE A 72 -3.37 7.67 -1.19
CA ILE A 72 -2.74 8.43 -0.10
C ILE A 72 -2.42 9.85 -0.55
N LYS A 73 -1.89 10.03 -1.75
CA LYS A 73 -1.60 11.36 -2.29
C LYS A 73 -2.87 12.20 -2.36
N THR A 74 -3.96 11.62 -2.81
CA THR A 74 -5.24 12.32 -2.90
C THR A 74 -5.74 12.73 -1.53
N LYS A 75 -5.67 11.84 -0.56
CA LYS A 75 -6.14 12.12 0.80
C LYS A 75 -5.28 13.14 1.53
N LYS A 76 -3.97 13.12 1.31
CA LYS A 76 -3.06 14.04 1.98
C LYS A 76 -2.91 15.36 1.22
N GLY A 77 -3.45 15.45 0.03
CA GLY A 77 -3.37 16.67 -0.77
C GLY A 77 -1.99 16.91 -1.37
N ALA A 78 -1.23 15.85 -1.53
CA ALA A 78 0.14 15.97 -2.05
C ALA A 78 0.22 15.65 -3.54
#